data_4f425aa317dfee94d59d0cd4b9c6d98c
#
_entry.id   4f425aa317dfee94d59d0cd4b9c6d98c
#
_cell.length_a   1.000
_cell.length_b   1.000
_cell.length_c   1.000
_cell.angle_alpha   90.00
_cell.angle_beta   90.00
_cell.angle_gamma   90.00
#
_symmetry.space_group_name_H-M   'P 1'
#
loop_
_entity.id
_entity.type
_entity.pdbx_description
1 polymer ?
#
loop_
_entity_poly.entity_id
_entity_poly.type
_entity_poly.pdbx_seq_one_letter_code
_entity_poly.pdbx_strand_id
1 'polypeptide(L)'
;MVARNEVYWADLGPPGGRRPVCVVTRTAAIPVLRSVTCAPITRTIRGIASEVQVGPAEGLPQAGAITCDNVITVPKDALDPAPVGRLNLAKRVELDRALRFALDIAY
;
A
#
# COMPACT_ATOMS: atom_id res chain seq x y z
N MET A 1 4.92 -10.81 10.75
CA MET A 1 3.46 -10.66 10.69
C MET A 1 3.10 -9.40 9.90
N VAL A 2 2.15 -9.51 8.99
CA VAL A 2 1.72 -8.37 8.16
C VAL A 2 1.00 -7.34 9.03
N ALA A 3 1.29 -6.06 8.80
CA ALA A 3 0.65 -4.96 9.51
C ALA A 3 0.32 -3.82 8.54
N ARG A 4 -0.70 -3.02 8.89
CA ARG A 4 -1.05 -1.81 8.13
C ARG A 4 0.17 -0.87 8.04
N ASN A 5 0.29 -0.18 6.94
CA ASN A 5 1.36 0.77 6.62
C ASN A 5 2.70 0.11 6.26
N GLU A 6 2.76 -1.21 6.21
CA GLU A 6 3.93 -1.90 5.67
C GLU A 6 3.88 -2.00 4.16
N VAL A 7 5.04 -1.95 3.54
CA VAL A 7 5.21 -2.07 2.08
C VAL A 7 5.79 -3.45 1.79
N TYR A 8 5.13 -4.18 0.90
CA TYR A 8 5.55 -5.52 0.47
C TYR A 8 5.64 -5.57 -1.04
N TRP A 9 6.56 -6.38 -1.55
CA TRP A 9 6.44 -6.88 -2.91
C TRP A 9 5.38 -7.97 -2.92
N ALA A 10 4.50 -7.93 -3.92
CA ALA A 10 3.43 -8.89 -4.07
C ALA A 10 3.42 -9.48 -5.48
N ASP A 11 3.09 -10.76 -5.57
CA ASP A 11 2.87 -11.42 -6.84
C ASP A 11 1.37 -11.36 -7.15
N LEU A 12 1.00 -10.49 -8.07
CA LEU A 12 -0.41 -10.25 -8.41
C LEU A 12 -0.90 -11.13 -9.57
N GLY A 13 -0.03 -12.00 -10.09
CA GLY A 13 -0.37 -12.80 -11.25
C GLY A 13 -0.50 -11.95 -12.51
N PRO A 14 -0.77 -12.60 -13.68
CA PRO A 14 -1.01 -11.84 -14.91
C PRO A 14 -2.35 -11.09 -14.83
N PRO A 15 -2.47 -9.87 -15.37
CA PRO A 15 -1.41 -9.08 -16.01
C PRO A 15 -0.62 -8.22 -15.02
N GLY A 16 -0.96 -8.23 -13.74
CA GLY A 16 -0.39 -7.34 -12.74
C GLY A 16 1.09 -7.56 -12.49
N GLY A 17 1.50 -8.85 -12.45
CA GLY A 17 2.88 -9.23 -12.22
C GLY A 17 3.34 -8.92 -10.80
N ARG A 18 4.63 -8.78 -10.62
CA ARG A 18 5.23 -8.51 -9.34
C ARG A 18 5.32 -7.01 -9.12
N ARG A 19 4.67 -6.51 -8.05
CA ARG A 19 4.57 -5.08 -7.76
C ARG A 19 4.68 -4.80 -6.28
N PRO A 20 5.19 -3.62 -5.89
CA PRO A 20 5.11 -3.19 -4.50
C PRO A 20 3.70 -2.70 -4.19
N VAL A 21 3.26 -3.00 -2.97
CA VAL A 21 1.94 -2.59 -2.47
C VAL A 21 2.09 -2.10 -1.02
N CYS A 22 1.19 -1.22 -0.60
CA CYS A 22 1.10 -0.79 0.79
C CYS A 22 -0.16 -1.40 1.42
N VAL A 23 0.00 -2.07 2.55
CA VAL A 23 -1.11 -2.69 3.26
C VAL A 23 -1.96 -1.61 3.92
N VAL A 24 -3.26 -1.60 3.63
CA VAL A 24 -4.20 -0.62 4.18
C VAL A 24 -5.28 -1.22 5.08
N THR A 25 -5.38 -2.54 5.14
CA THR A 25 -6.27 -3.20 6.10
C THR A 25 -5.86 -2.85 7.54
N ARG A 26 -6.85 -2.62 8.40
CA ARG A 26 -6.57 -2.36 9.82
C ARG A 26 -5.81 -3.54 10.43
N THR A 27 -4.77 -3.25 11.19
CA THR A 27 -3.84 -4.27 11.69
C THR A 27 -4.55 -5.35 12.51
N ALA A 28 -5.52 -4.96 13.35
CA ALA A 28 -6.21 -5.91 14.21
C ALA A 28 -6.99 -7.01 13.46
N ALA A 29 -7.41 -6.74 12.23
CA ALA A 29 -8.14 -7.73 11.41
C ALA A 29 -7.23 -8.67 10.64
N ILE A 30 -5.99 -8.28 10.38
CA ILE A 30 -5.09 -9.02 9.51
C ILE A 30 -4.87 -10.48 9.94
N PRO A 31 -4.70 -10.79 11.24
CA PRO A 31 -4.47 -12.19 11.65
C PRO A 31 -5.59 -13.15 11.29
N VAL A 32 -6.83 -12.66 11.19
CA VAL A 32 -7.99 -13.53 10.92
C VAL A 32 -8.43 -13.50 9.45
N LEU A 33 -7.81 -12.65 8.62
CA LEU A 33 -8.13 -12.56 7.21
C LEU A 33 -7.16 -13.37 6.37
N ARG A 34 -7.65 -14.01 5.32
CA ARG A 34 -6.79 -14.69 4.32
C ARG A 34 -6.17 -13.71 3.34
N SER A 35 -6.88 -12.61 3.09
CA SER A 35 -6.46 -11.57 2.16
C SER A 35 -6.49 -10.23 2.85
N VAL A 36 -5.68 -9.31 2.35
CA VAL A 36 -5.62 -7.94 2.85
C VAL A 36 -5.89 -6.97 1.71
N THR A 37 -6.42 -5.80 2.05
CA THR A 37 -6.58 -4.71 1.10
C THR A 37 -5.27 -3.95 1.03
N CYS A 38 -4.81 -3.72 -0.20
CA CYS A 38 -3.56 -3.01 -0.45
C CYS A 38 -3.77 -1.90 -1.46
N ALA A 39 -2.98 -0.83 -1.35
CA ALA A 39 -2.90 0.20 -2.37
C ALA A 39 -1.62 -0.04 -3.18
N PRO A 40 -1.73 -0.24 -4.51
CA PRO A 40 -0.56 -0.48 -5.34
C PRO A 40 0.34 0.74 -5.41
N ILE A 41 1.63 0.50 -5.61
CA ILE A 41 2.62 1.55 -5.78
C ILE A 41 3.05 1.57 -7.25
N THR A 42 2.91 2.73 -7.89
CA THR A 42 3.27 2.94 -9.28
C THR A 42 4.49 3.84 -9.38
N ARG A 43 5.25 3.72 -10.49
CA ARG A 43 6.34 4.65 -10.80
C ARG A 43 5.84 5.97 -11.35
N THR A 44 4.61 6.01 -11.86
CA THR A 44 4.02 7.23 -12.42
C THR A 44 3.43 8.07 -11.29
N ILE A 45 4.09 9.20 -10.99
CA ILE A 45 3.66 10.12 -9.94
C ILE A 45 2.85 11.22 -10.61
N ARG A 46 1.57 11.37 -10.22
CA ARG A 46 0.68 12.40 -10.76
C ARG A 46 0.54 13.59 -9.84
N GLY A 47 0.90 13.45 -8.55
CA GLY A 47 0.80 14.53 -7.57
C GLY A 47 -0.62 14.90 -7.23
N ILE A 48 -1.53 13.94 -7.17
CA ILE A 48 -2.94 14.17 -6.87
C ILE A 48 -3.27 13.74 -5.44
N ALA A 49 -4.41 14.19 -4.93
CA ALA A 49 -4.78 14.03 -3.52
C ALA A 49 -5.01 12.57 -3.10
N SER A 50 -5.26 11.66 -4.05
CA SER A 50 -5.40 10.22 -3.78
C SER A 50 -4.08 9.46 -3.81
N GLU A 51 -2.95 10.15 -3.96
CA GLU A 51 -1.62 9.54 -3.99
C GLU A 51 -0.78 9.93 -2.79
N VAL A 52 0.13 9.02 -2.40
CA VAL A 52 1.17 9.30 -1.41
C VAL A 52 2.52 8.98 -2.04
N GLN A 53 3.40 9.97 -2.12
CA GLN A 53 4.72 9.77 -2.70
C GLN A 53 5.60 8.97 -1.73
N VAL A 54 6.30 7.97 -2.28
CA VAL A 54 7.19 7.07 -1.54
C VAL A 54 8.45 6.83 -2.37
N GLY A 55 9.44 6.21 -1.77
CA GLY A 55 10.70 5.93 -2.47
C GLY A 55 11.69 5.19 -1.57
N PRO A 56 12.99 5.46 -1.72
CA PRO A 56 14.03 4.76 -0.95
C PRO A 56 13.86 4.83 0.56
N ALA A 57 13.29 5.92 1.10
CA ALA A 57 13.03 6.04 2.54
C ALA A 57 12.05 4.97 3.04
N GLU A 58 11.22 4.42 2.17
CA GLU A 58 10.27 3.36 2.48
C GLU A 58 10.75 1.98 2.03
N GLY A 59 12.02 1.87 1.64
CA GLY A 59 12.62 0.60 1.23
C GLY A 59 12.48 0.28 -0.25
N LEU A 60 11.99 1.21 -1.06
CA LEU A 60 11.79 0.99 -2.49
C LEU A 60 13.05 1.39 -3.27
N PRO A 61 13.32 0.72 -4.42
CA PRO A 61 14.50 1.07 -5.23
C PRO A 61 14.36 2.41 -5.95
N GLN A 62 13.15 2.87 -6.17
CA GLN A 62 12.87 4.08 -6.95
C GLN A 62 11.69 4.84 -6.34
N ALA A 63 11.61 6.14 -6.66
CA ALA A 63 10.46 6.95 -6.31
C ALA A 63 9.20 6.46 -7.02
N GLY A 64 8.08 6.57 -6.33
CA GLY A 64 6.77 6.17 -6.84
C GLY A 64 5.65 6.78 -6.02
N ALA A 65 4.44 6.33 -6.27
CA ALA A 65 3.26 6.79 -5.55
C ALA A 65 2.35 5.64 -5.17
N ILE A 66 1.90 5.63 -3.91
CA ILE A 66 0.83 4.75 -3.47
C ILE A 66 -0.46 5.29 -4.09
N THR A 67 -1.19 4.44 -4.82
CA THR A 67 -2.42 4.83 -5.52
C THR A 67 -3.64 4.37 -4.75
N CYS A 68 -4.29 5.29 -4.03
CA CYS A 68 -5.46 4.96 -3.22
C CYS A 68 -6.74 4.81 -4.04
N ASP A 69 -6.73 5.27 -5.29
CA ASP A 69 -7.87 5.07 -6.21
C ASP A 69 -8.00 3.64 -6.74
N ASN A 70 -6.95 2.83 -6.60
CA ASN A 70 -6.88 1.49 -7.17
C ASN A 70 -6.64 0.41 -6.12
N VAL A 71 -7.25 0.54 -4.94
CA VAL A 71 -7.06 -0.48 -3.89
C VAL A 71 -7.52 -1.85 -4.38
N ILE A 72 -6.76 -2.88 -4.01
CA ILE A 72 -6.97 -4.25 -4.44
C ILE A 72 -6.92 -5.19 -3.24
N THR A 73 -7.54 -6.35 -3.39
CA THR A 73 -7.46 -7.42 -2.40
C THR A 73 -6.34 -8.37 -2.80
N VAL A 74 -5.41 -8.61 -1.89
CA VAL A 74 -4.23 -9.45 -2.12
C VAL A 74 -4.22 -10.59 -1.10
N PRO A 75 -4.15 -11.86 -1.55
CA PRO A 75 -3.95 -12.97 -0.61
C PRO A 75 -2.65 -12.77 0.17
N LYS A 76 -2.68 -13.07 1.48
CA LYS A 76 -1.47 -12.88 2.31
C LYS A 76 -0.29 -13.69 1.80
N ASP A 77 -0.52 -14.87 1.22
CA ASP A 77 0.56 -15.70 0.68
C ASP A 77 1.13 -15.18 -0.64
N ALA A 78 0.49 -14.19 -1.26
CA ALA A 78 1.04 -13.50 -2.44
C ALA A 78 2.02 -12.39 -2.05
N LEU A 79 2.06 -12.00 -0.78
CA LEU A 79 3.06 -11.06 -0.27
C LEU A 79 4.37 -11.79 0.00
N ASP A 80 5.50 -11.08 -0.22
CA ASP A 80 6.79 -11.62 0.17
C ASP A 80 6.82 -11.90 1.69
N PRO A 81 7.69 -12.81 2.16
CA PRO A 81 7.75 -13.16 3.58
C PRO A 81 8.08 -11.99 4.51
N ALA A 82 8.77 -10.98 4.02
CA ALA A 82 9.16 -9.81 4.82
C ALA A 82 8.79 -8.52 4.09
N PRO A 83 8.43 -7.46 4.83
CA PRO A 83 8.21 -6.16 4.22
C PRO A 83 9.53 -5.56 3.74
N VAL A 84 9.48 -4.73 2.70
CA VAL A 84 10.64 -3.95 2.27
C VAL A 84 10.83 -2.72 3.13
N GLY A 85 9.79 -2.29 3.80
CA GLY A 85 9.80 -1.13 4.68
C GLY A 85 8.42 -0.82 5.22
N ARG A 86 8.30 0.31 5.86
CA ARG A 86 7.03 0.80 6.39
C ARG A 86 6.98 2.31 6.29
N LEU A 87 5.77 2.85 6.32
CA LEU A 87 5.59 4.30 6.34
C LEU A 87 5.93 4.86 7.72
N ASN A 88 6.65 5.99 7.76
CA ASN A 88 6.82 6.74 9.00
C ASN A 88 5.51 7.45 9.37
N LEU A 89 5.48 8.10 10.54
CA LEU A 89 4.26 8.73 11.04
C LEU A 89 3.69 9.77 10.08
N ALA A 90 4.54 10.61 9.48
CA ALA A 90 4.09 11.63 8.54
C ALA A 90 3.43 10.99 7.30
N LYS A 91 4.03 9.94 6.76
CA LYS A 91 3.48 9.23 5.59
C LYS A 91 2.18 8.48 5.94
N ARG A 92 2.03 7.99 7.17
CA ARG A 92 0.79 7.37 7.62
C ARG A 92 -0.36 8.38 7.63
N VAL A 93 -0.10 9.60 8.08
CA VAL A 93 -1.09 10.69 8.05
C VAL A 93 -1.47 11.01 6.61
N GLU A 94 -0.48 11.09 5.71
CA GLU A 94 -0.76 11.30 4.27
C GLU A 94 -1.61 10.17 3.69
N LEU A 95 -1.30 8.93 4.04
CA LEU A 95 -2.07 7.77 3.57
C LEU A 95 -3.52 7.84 4.03
N ASP A 96 -3.75 8.15 5.31
CA ASP A 96 -5.10 8.26 5.85
C ASP A 96 -5.89 9.35 5.11
N ARG A 97 -5.27 10.49 4.83
CA ARG A 97 -5.91 11.57 4.06
C ARG A 97 -6.23 11.13 2.62
N ALA A 98 -5.28 10.48 1.98
CA ALA A 98 -5.45 10.02 0.60
C ALA A 98 -6.56 8.98 0.50
N LEU A 99 -6.66 8.06 1.46
CA LEU A 99 -7.72 7.06 1.50
C LEU A 99 -9.09 7.72 1.75
N ARG A 100 -9.17 8.67 2.69
CA ARG A 100 -10.42 9.40 2.92
C ARG A 100 -10.88 10.14 1.67
N PHE A 101 -9.94 10.77 0.96
CA PHE A 101 -10.25 11.46 -0.29
C PHE A 101 -10.72 10.47 -1.36
N ALA A 102 -9.96 9.40 -1.59
CA ALA A 102 -10.26 8.42 -2.63
C ALA A 102 -11.60 7.70 -2.41
N LEU A 103 -11.96 7.44 -1.14
CA LEU A 103 -13.17 6.72 -0.78
C LEU A 103 -14.32 7.63 -0.37
N ASP A 104 -14.13 8.95 -0.46
CA ASP A 104 -15.14 9.96 -0.12
C ASP A 104 -15.61 9.82 1.33
N ILE A 105 -14.69 9.63 2.25
CA ILE A 105 -14.99 9.54 3.68
C ILE A 105 -14.88 10.93 4.31
N ALA A 106 -15.98 11.39 4.89
CA ALA A 106 -16.16 12.78 5.32
C ALA A 106 -15.74 13.02 6.78
N TYR A 107 -14.52 12.69 7.17
CA TYR A 107 -14.00 13.14 8.49
C TYR A 107 -12.49 13.17 8.60
#